data_f4decfca5e8cd898119c40a46b2c999a
#
_entry.id   f4decfca5e8cd898119c40a46b2c999a
#
_cell.length_a   1.000
_cell.length_b   1.000
_cell.length_c   1.000
_cell.angle_alpha   90.00
_cell.angle_beta   90.00
_cell.angle_gamma   90.00
#
_symmetry.space_group_name_H-M   'P 1'
#
loop_
_entity.id
_entity.type
_entity.pdbx_description
1 polymer ?
#
loop_
_entity_poly.entity_id
_entity_poly.type
_entity_poly.pdbx_seq_one_letter_code
_entity_poly.pdbx_strand_id
1 'polypeptide(L)'
;MAERDRYDLGIDLGSSFVAAAVNRGGRVELLPLGERSDVVSAAVGWQGKLVLGDAAERLSLREPDAVVRGLKSRVGDPIPLRFGGTSERVEALLVELLRLVATRARSRYGSAPSTVTLTHPAGWGPFRCDALATAARVAGLIETRLVTDPVAAASTYFTGKQIREGRLVAVYDFGGRSFQVTILRRTVDGFHVVGKPEGFIDLGGTNLDDRVFDFVRERAGRRLDHLDAETPDGAAALAVVRRDCSLAKERLSHQTSTAVLISGPRAGFVGISLDRPTFDGLVRRDVLATVESLGELLETHGVDPRSLEATLLVGGSSQIPLVSRLLVEKLGVQPAPAGHPKFAVPIGATIAARSVAAGSDSEDSTKVVTKGAVADQSELGRVLKWWRRGADS
;
A
#
# COMPACT_ATOMS: atom_id res chain seq x y z
N MET A 1 -24.73 24.61 -3.88
CA MET A 1 -24.00 23.96 -2.78
C MET A 1 -23.11 25.02 -2.13
N ALA A 2 -23.26 25.24 -0.84
CA ALA A 2 -22.43 26.18 -0.12
C ALA A 2 -20.97 25.71 -0.14
N GLU A 3 -20.01 26.62 -0.20
CA GLU A 3 -18.56 26.34 -0.21
C GLU A 3 -18.10 25.45 0.97
N ARG A 4 -18.91 25.42 2.03
CA ARG A 4 -18.72 24.58 3.22
C ARG A 4 -18.93 23.08 3.00
N ASP A 5 -19.51 22.64 1.87
CA ASP A 5 -19.80 21.22 1.58
C ASP A 5 -18.78 20.57 0.66
N ARG A 6 -17.78 21.35 0.18
CA ARG A 6 -16.72 20.83 -0.68
C ARG A 6 -15.62 20.18 0.15
N TYR A 7 -15.15 19.02 -0.31
CA TYR A 7 -13.99 18.34 0.25
C TYR A 7 -13.14 17.66 -0.83
N ASP A 8 -11.85 17.56 -0.56
CA ASP A 8 -10.89 16.84 -1.38
C ASP A 8 -10.62 15.48 -0.74
N LEU A 9 -10.52 14.44 -1.54
CA LEU A 9 -10.31 13.06 -1.10
C LEU A 9 -8.94 12.56 -1.58
N GLY A 10 -8.07 12.20 -0.65
CA GLY A 10 -6.80 11.50 -0.92
C GLY A 10 -6.96 10.01 -0.64
N ILE A 11 -6.55 9.16 -1.58
CA ILE A 11 -6.67 7.71 -1.47
C ILE A 11 -5.30 7.08 -1.72
N ASP A 12 -4.83 6.28 -0.77
CA ASP A 12 -3.75 5.32 -0.94
C ASP A 12 -4.36 3.94 -1.19
N LEU A 13 -4.26 3.48 -2.42
CA LEU A 13 -4.58 2.11 -2.80
C LEU A 13 -3.32 1.26 -2.62
N GLY A 14 -3.02 0.86 -1.39
CA GLY A 14 -1.85 0.06 -1.05
C GLY A 14 -1.98 -1.41 -1.46
N SER A 15 -0.85 -2.14 -1.41
CA SER A 15 -0.85 -3.60 -1.73
C SER A 15 -1.52 -4.45 -0.65
N SER A 16 -1.53 -3.98 0.60
CA SER A 16 -2.13 -4.71 1.74
C SER A 16 -3.37 -4.02 2.28
N PHE A 17 -3.41 -2.69 2.26
CA PHE A 17 -4.51 -1.89 2.82
C PHE A 17 -4.87 -0.76 1.86
N VAL A 18 -6.14 -0.36 1.90
CA VAL A 18 -6.62 0.89 1.34
C VAL A 18 -6.83 1.87 2.49
N ALA A 19 -6.32 3.07 2.35
CA ALA A 19 -6.49 4.17 3.30
C ALA A 19 -6.95 5.43 2.58
N ALA A 20 -7.73 6.27 3.25
CA ALA A 20 -8.18 7.52 2.68
C ALA A 20 -8.18 8.65 3.70
N ALA A 21 -7.93 9.86 3.23
CA ALA A 21 -8.02 11.09 4.01
C ALA A 21 -8.88 12.12 3.28
N VAL A 22 -9.49 12.99 4.03
CA VAL A 22 -10.34 14.06 3.53
C VAL A 22 -9.80 15.40 4.00
N ASN A 23 -9.69 16.35 3.07
CA ASN A 23 -9.35 17.73 3.38
C ASN A 23 -10.59 18.61 3.18
N ARG A 24 -11.07 19.19 4.25
CA ARG A 24 -12.22 20.10 4.23
C ARG A 24 -11.82 21.45 4.81
N GLY A 25 -11.75 22.46 3.95
CA GLY A 25 -11.37 23.81 4.38
C GLY A 25 -9.98 23.93 5.00
N GLY A 26 -9.02 23.07 4.67
CA GLY A 26 -7.67 23.03 5.24
C GLY A 26 -7.50 22.07 6.41
N ARG A 27 -8.61 21.54 6.95
CA ARG A 27 -8.56 20.49 7.99
C ARG A 27 -8.52 19.11 7.33
N VAL A 28 -7.47 18.35 7.64
CA VAL A 28 -7.32 16.99 7.14
C VAL A 28 -7.75 16.01 8.23
N GLU A 29 -8.59 15.05 7.86
CA GLU A 29 -9.03 13.95 8.72
C GLU A 29 -9.03 12.64 7.96
N LEU A 30 -8.91 11.51 8.68
CA LEU A 30 -9.00 10.19 8.09
C LEU A 30 -10.44 9.84 7.77
N LEU A 31 -10.65 9.13 6.65
CA LEU A 31 -11.94 8.54 6.32
C LEU A 31 -11.96 7.09 6.83
N PRO A 32 -12.77 6.76 7.83
CA PRO A 32 -12.89 5.39 8.31
C PRO A 32 -13.43 4.47 7.22
N LEU A 33 -12.62 3.49 6.79
CA LEU A 33 -12.97 2.53 5.73
C LEU A 33 -13.36 1.17 6.28
N GLY A 34 -12.68 0.69 7.32
CA GLY A 34 -12.98 -0.58 7.99
C GLY A 34 -14.10 -0.47 9.02
N GLU A 35 -14.51 -1.61 9.57
CA GLU A 35 -15.53 -1.67 10.62
C GLU A 35 -15.03 -1.08 11.96
N ARG A 36 -13.74 -1.24 12.25
CA ARG A 36 -13.09 -0.82 13.51
C ARG A 36 -11.72 -0.18 13.27
N SER A 37 -11.44 0.23 12.04
CA SER A 37 -10.16 0.79 11.61
C SER A 37 -10.36 1.85 10.55
N ASP A 38 -9.46 2.84 10.51
CA ASP A 38 -9.42 3.85 9.45
C ASP A 38 -8.92 3.29 8.11
N VAL A 39 -8.32 2.10 8.12
CA VAL A 39 -7.94 1.37 6.90
C VAL A 39 -8.83 0.16 6.68
N VAL A 40 -8.92 -0.29 5.44
CA VAL A 40 -9.54 -1.56 5.07
C VAL A 40 -8.53 -2.42 4.31
N SER A 41 -8.60 -3.74 4.48
CA SER A 41 -7.73 -4.64 3.70
C SER A 41 -7.97 -4.46 2.19
N ALA A 42 -6.91 -4.53 1.39
CA ALA A 42 -6.98 -4.54 -0.08
C ALA A 42 -7.30 -5.94 -0.64
N ALA A 43 -7.74 -6.87 0.22
CA ALA A 43 -8.15 -8.22 -0.18
C ALA A 43 -9.53 -8.20 -0.81
N VAL A 44 -9.71 -9.06 -1.81
CA VAL A 44 -10.99 -9.32 -2.47
C VAL A 44 -11.23 -10.83 -2.48
N GLY A 45 -12.42 -11.24 -2.11
CA GLY A 45 -12.82 -12.64 -2.08
C GLY A 45 -14.10 -12.90 -2.87
N TRP A 46 -14.38 -14.19 -3.10
CA TRP A 46 -15.58 -14.65 -3.76
C TRP A 46 -16.36 -15.64 -2.87
N GLN A 47 -17.61 -15.33 -2.62
CA GLN A 47 -18.54 -16.17 -1.87
C GLN A 47 -19.93 -16.10 -2.54
N GLY A 48 -20.03 -16.62 -3.78
CA GLY A 48 -21.19 -16.41 -4.64
C GLY A 48 -21.37 -14.97 -5.12
N LYS A 49 -20.66 -14.02 -4.50
CA LYS A 49 -20.53 -12.61 -4.86
C LYS A 49 -19.17 -12.09 -4.39
N LEU A 50 -18.74 -10.95 -4.89
CA LEU A 50 -17.53 -10.29 -4.39
C LEU A 50 -17.72 -9.84 -2.92
N VAL A 51 -16.73 -10.15 -2.10
CA VAL A 51 -16.58 -9.64 -0.74
C VAL A 51 -15.25 -8.89 -0.63
N LEU A 52 -15.24 -7.77 0.06
CA LEU A 52 -14.12 -6.82 0.06
C LEU A 52 -13.58 -6.62 1.49
N GLY A 53 -12.31 -6.29 1.56
CA GLY A 53 -11.71 -5.80 2.79
C GLY A 53 -11.75 -6.80 3.94
N ASP A 54 -12.21 -6.37 5.10
CA ASP A 54 -12.25 -7.18 6.33
C ASP A 54 -13.11 -8.44 6.17
N ALA A 55 -14.15 -8.40 5.33
CA ALA A 55 -14.96 -9.58 5.02
C ALA A 55 -14.17 -10.61 4.20
N ALA A 56 -13.36 -10.16 3.22
CA ALA A 56 -12.46 -11.04 2.48
C ALA A 56 -11.38 -11.63 3.40
N GLU A 57 -10.85 -10.85 4.34
CA GLU A 57 -9.88 -11.38 5.33
C GLU A 57 -10.50 -12.46 6.22
N ARG A 58 -11.74 -12.29 6.66
CA ARG A 58 -12.44 -13.34 7.41
C ARG A 58 -12.69 -14.59 6.57
N LEU A 59 -13.04 -14.42 5.29
CA LEU A 59 -13.23 -15.53 4.36
C LEU A 59 -11.93 -16.32 4.18
N SER A 60 -10.78 -15.63 4.04
CA SER A 60 -9.50 -16.28 3.79
C SER A 60 -9.03 -17.22 4.91
N LEU A 61 -9.57 -17.08 6.11
CA LEU A 61 -9.26 -17.98 7.22
C LEU A 61 -9.98 -19.33 7.13
N ARG A 62 -11.01 -19.44 6.29
CA ARG A 62 -11.78 -20.65 6.05
C ARG A 62 -11.57 -21.19 4.65
N GLU A 63 -11.47 -20.30 3.70
CA GLU A 63 -11.36 -20.57 2.26
C GLU A 63 -10.23 -19.69 1.67
N PRO A 64 -8.94 -20.01 1.96
CA PRO A 64 -7.82 -19.17 1.52
C PRO A 64 -7.77 -19.00 0.00
N ASP A 65 -8.13 -20.01 -0.78
CA ASP A 65 -8.15 -19.98 -2.24
C ASP A 65 -9.29 -19.13 -2.83
N ALA A 66 -10.27 -18.78 -1.99
CA ALA A 66 -11.35 -17.88 -2.40
C ALA A 66 -10.98 -16.39 -2.31
N VAL A 67 -9.74 -16.05 -1.94
CA VAL A 67 -9.34 -14.66 -1.69
C VAL A 67 -8.03 -14.31 -2.41
N VAL A 68 -8.04 -13.17 -3.10
CA VAL A 68 -6.85 -12.58 -3.75
C VAL A 68 -6.39 -11.33 -3.02
N ARG A 69 -5.07 -11.10 -3.05
CA ARG A 69 -4.37 -9.96 -2.43
C ARG A 69 -3.33 -9.41 -3.38
N GLY A 70 -2.76 -8.24 -3.03
CA GLY A 70 -1.66 -7.66 -3.80
C GLY A 70 -2.08 -7.12 -5.16
N LEU A 71 -3.32 -6.69 -5.32
CA LEU A 71 -3.88 -6.23 -6.60
C LEU A 71 -3.05 -5.09 -7.21
N LYS A 72 -2.51 -4.17 -6.37
CA LYS A 72 -1.71 -3.02 -6.84
C LYS A 72 -0.53 -3.46 -7.73
N SER A 73 0.17 -4.54 -7.38
CA SER A 73 1.31 -5.04 -8.16
C SER A 73 0.92 -5.62 -9.53
N ARG A 74 -0.34 -6.02 -9.68
CA ARG A 74 -0.89 -6.64 -10.88
C ARG A 74 -1.61 -5.67 -11.83
N VAL A 75 -1.66 -4.37 -11.50
CA VAL A 75 -2.27 -3.35 -12.38
C VAL A 75 -1.60 -3.36 -13.75
N GLY A 76 -2.43 -3.47 -14.80
CA GLY A 76 -1.97 -3.59 -16.17
C GLY A 76 -1.56 -5.02 -16.61
N ASP A 77 -1.71 -6.03 -15.74
CA ASP A 77 -1.53 -7.42 -16.12
C ASP A 77 -2.79 -7.91 -16.87
N PRO A 78 -2.64 -8.41 -18.11
CA PRO A 78 -3.78 -8.89 -18.88
C PRO A 78 -4.35 -10.21 -18.36
N ILE A 79 -3.61 -10.96 -17.52
CA ILE A 79 -4.01 -12.28 -17.03
C ILE A 79 -5.02 -12.13 -15.89
N PRO A 80 -6.25 -12.67 -16.03
CA PRO A 80 -7.24 -12.64 -14.97
C PRO A 80 -6.79 -13.41 -13.73
N LEU A 81 -7.23 -12.94 -12.57
CA LEU A 81 -7.02 -13.60 -11.29
C LEU A 81 -8.12 -14.65 -11.07
N ARG A 82 -7.71 -15.88 -10.74
CA ARG A 82 -8.64 -16.98 -10.41
C ARG A 82 -8.71 -17.16 -8.90
N PHE A 83 -9.91 -17.17 -8.35
CA PHE A 83 -10.15 -17.35 -6.92
C PHE A 83 -11.61 -17.74 -6.65
N GLY A 84 -11.86 -18.64 -5.70
CA GLY A 84 -13.21 -19.04 -5.30
C GLY A 84 -14.10 -19.56 -6.45
N GLY A 85 -13.50 -20.14 -7.50
CA GLY A 85 -14.24 -20.61 -8.67
C GLY A 85 -14.64 -19.54 -9.68
N THR A 86 -14.25 -18.26 -9.47
CA THR A 86 -14.43 -17.16 -10.43
C THR A 86 -13.09 -16.72 -11.04
N SER A 87 -13.17 -15.89 -12.06
CA SER A 87 -12.01 -15.31 -12.73
C SER A 87 -12.30 -13.85 -13.09
N GLU A 88 -11.47 -12.92 -12.56
CA GLU A 88 -11.68 -11.48 -12.73
C GLU A 88 -10.39 -10.76 -13.08
N ARG A 89 -10.49 -9.72 -13.91
CA ARG A 89 -9.35 -8.83 -14.15
C ARG A 89 -9.06 -7.97 -12.92
N VAL A 90 -7.79 -7.67 -12.72
CA VAL A 90 -7.35 -6.86 -11.55
C VAL A 90 -8.03 -5.49 -11.54
N GLU A 91 -8.19 -4.86 -12.70
CA GLU A 91 -8.83 -3.54 -12.81
C GLU A 91 -10.29 -3.57 -12.32
N ALA A 92 -11.05 -4.65 -12.61
CA ALA A 92 -12.41 -4.81 -12.12
C ALA A 92 -12.46 -4.90 -10.59
N LEU A 93 -11.52 -5.61 -9.99
CA LEU A 93 -11.41 -5.72 -8.53
C LEU A 93 -11.01 -4.38 -7.88
N LEU A 94 -10.13 -3.60 -8.53
CA LEU A 94 -9.78 -2.26 -8.08
C LEU A 94 -10.96 -1.30 -8.13
N VAL A 95 -11.80 -1.39 -9.16
CA VAL A 95 -13.05 -0.61 -9.24
C VAL A 95 -13.92 -0.85 -8.02
N GLU A 96 -14.06 -2.08 -7.57
CA GLU A 96 -14.88 -2.38 -6.39
C GLU A 96 -14.28 -1.83 -5.09
N LEU A 97 -12.96 -1.92 -4.91
CA LEU A 97 -12.29 -1.31 -3.76
C LEU A 97 -12.43 0.22 -3.77
N LEU A 98 -12.25 0.87 -4.92
CA LEU A 98 -12.43 2.32 -5.07
C LEU A 98 -13.89 2.74 -4.88
N ARG A 99 -14.84 1.92 -5.33
CA ARG A 99 -16.29 2.14 -5.11
C ARG A 99 -16.65 2.07 -3.63
N LEU A 100 -16.02 1.16 -2.86
CA LEU A 100 -16.16 1.11 -1.40
C LEU A 100 -15.74 2.45 -0.79
N VAL A 101 -14.57 2.99 -1.17
CA VAL A 101 -14.09 4.30 -0.67
C VAL A 101 -15.05 5.42 -1.06
N ALA A 102 -15.47 5.48 -2.34
CA ALA A 102 -16.42 6.49 -2.84
C ALA A 102 -17.75 6.46 -2.07
N THR A 103 -18.26 5.25 -1.80
CA THR A 103 -19.51 5.07 -1.05
C THR A 103 -19.35 5.53 0.40
N ARG A 104 -18.25 5.18 1.07
CA ARG A 104 -17.96 5.62 2.45
C ARG A 104 -17.86 7.14 2.52
N ALA A 105 -17.14 7.77 1.57
CA ALA A 105 -17.01 9.23 1.52
C ALA A 105 -18.39 9.92 1.34
N ARG A 106 -19.18 9.47 0.37
CA ARG A 106 -20.54 10.01 0.11
C ARG A 106 -21.47 9.82 1.31
N SER A 107 -21.46 8.65 1.94
CA SER A 107 -22.30 8.39 3.13
C SER A 107 -21.93 9.28 4.30
N ARG A 108 -20.64 9.62 4.47
CA ARG A 108 -20.18 10.44 5.59
C ARG A 108 -20.38 11.94 5.36
N TYR A 109 -20.20 12.41 4.11
CA TYR A 109 -20.19 13.86 3.80
C TYR A 109 -21.41 14.32 2.99
N GLY A 110 -22.30 13.42 2.60
CA GLY A 110 -23.56 13.73 1.92
C GLY A 110 -23.41 14.12 0.44
N SER A 111 -22.17 14.23 -0.06
CA SER A 111 -21.88 14.64 -1.44
C SER A 111 -20.70 13.86 -2.02
N ALA A 112 -20.47 13.96 -3.32
CA ALA A 112 -19.24 13.49 -3.94
C ALA A 112 -18.07 14.45 -3.61
N PRO A 113 -16.82 13.94 -3.57
CA PRO A 113 -15.63 14.79 -3.41
C PRO A 113 -15.49 15.76 -4.58
N SER A 114 -14.97 16.96 -4.30
CA SER A 114 -14.68 17.98 -5.33
C SER A 114 -13.47 17.60 -6.18
N THR A 115 -12.47 17.01 -5.53
CA THR A 115 -11.26 16.51 -6.17
C THR A 115 -10.88 15.19 -5.50
N VAL A 116 -10.39 14.25 -6.30
CA VAL A 116 -9.83 12.99 -5.82
C VAL A 116 -8.36 12.93 -6.20
N THR A 117 -7.51 12.57 -5.25
CA THR A 117 -6.10 12.27 -5.52
C THR A 117 -5.82 10.82 -5.17
N LEU A 118 -5.47 10.03 -6.18
CA LEU A 118 -4.99 8.65 -6.01
C LEU A 118 -3.47 8.63 -6.03
N THR A 119 -2.89 7.80 -5.19
CA THR A 119 -1.44 7.62 -5.19
C THR A 119 -1.03 6.33 -5.88
N HIS A 120 0.19 6.37 -6.44
CA HIS A 120 0.77 5.23 -7.15
C HIS A 120 2.30 5.16 -6.93
N PRO A 121 2.95 3.98 -7.12
CA PRO A 121 4.40 3.86 -7.07
C PRO A 121 5.09 4.79 -8.09
N ALA A 122 6.20 5.42 -7.69
CA ALA A 122 6.94 6.33 -8.56
C ALA A 122 7.53 5.64 -9.82
N GLY A 123 7.72 4.32 -9.77
CA GLY A 123 8.20 3.53 -10.92
C GLY A 123 7.12 3.13 -11.94
N TRP A 124 5.86 3.56 -11.78
CA TRP A 124 4.82 3.23 -12.76
C TRP A 124 4.93 4.10 -14.00
N GLY A 125 4.85 3.45 -15.17
CA GLY A 125 4.72 4.13 -16.44
C GLY A 125 3.26 4.52 -16.76
N PRO A 126 3.06 5.29 -17.87
CA PRO A 126 1.75 5.81 -18.26
C PRO A 126 0.64 4.77 -18.33
N PHE A 127 0.93 3.59 -18.87
CA PHE A 127 -0.05 2.51 -19.02
C PHE A 127 -0.72 2.10 -17.70
N ARG A 128 0.08 1.91 -16.62
CA ARG A 128 -0.46 1.57 -15.30
C ARG A 128 -1.20 2.74 -14.66
N CYS A 129 -0.70 3.96 -14.86
CA CYS A 129 -1.35 5.18 -14.39
C CYS A 129 -2.72 5.35 -15.05
N ASP A 130 -2.82 5.15 -16.37
CA ASP A 130 -4.08 5.22 -17.11
C ASP A 130 -5.09 4.15 -16.69
N ALA A 131 -4.61 2.93 -16.43
CA ALA A 131 -5.45 1.85 -15.91
C ALA A 131 -6.04 2.22 -14.54
N LEU A 132 -5.23 2.78 -13.63
CA LEU A 132 -5.67 3.22 -12.30
C LEU A 132 -6.68 4.40 -12.41
N ALA A 133 -6.38 5.41 -13.23
CA ALA A 133 -7.27 6.55 -13.46
C ALA A 133 -8.61 6.10 -14.07
N THR A 134 -8.58 5.12 -14.97
CA THR A 134 -9.78 4.55 -15.58
C THR A 134 -10.59 3.78 -14.52
N ALA A 135 -9.95 2.98 -13.66
CA ALA A 135 -10.63 2.28 -12.57
C ALA A 135 -11.33 3.27 -11.62
N ALA A 136 -10.67 4.39 -11.28
CA ALA A 136 -11.25 5.44 -10.46
C ALA A 136 -12.50 6.05 -11.08
N ARG A 137 -12.44 6.39 -12.36
CA ARG A 137 -13.58 6.95 -13.12
C ARG A 137 -14.76 5.98 -13.14
N VAL A 138 -14.51 4.69 -13.40
CA VAL A 138 -15.55 3.63 -13.38
C VAL A 138 -16.14 3.45 -11.99
N ALA A 139 -15.35 3.66 -10.93
CA ALA A 139 -15.82 3.66 -9.55
C ALA A 139 -16.67 4.90 -9.17
N GLY A 140 -16.78 5.89 -10.06
CA GLY A 140 -17.51 7.14 -9.84
C GLY A 140 -16.69 8.25 -9.19
N LEU A 141 -15.34 8.14 -9.22
CA LEU A 141 -14.38 9.16 -8.78
C LEU A 141 -13.91 9.95 -10.02
N ILE A 142 -14.68 10.96 -10.45
CA ILE A 142 -14.55 11.57 -11.77
C ILE A 142 -13.36 12.52 -11.85
N GLU A 143 -13.23 13.45 -10.90
CA GLU A 143 -12.16 14.46 -10.86
C GLU A 143 -10.90 13.89 -10.18
N THR A 144 -10.31 12.86 -10.82
CA THR A 144 -9.16 12.15 -10.24
C THR A 144 -7.82 12.67 -10.79
N ARG A 145 -6.93 12.98 -9.88
CA ARG A 145 -5.51 13.29 -10.12
C ARG A 145 -4.64 12.15 -9.60
N LEU A 146 -3.47 11.97 -10.18
CA LEU A 146 -2.49 10.98 -9.73
C LEU A 146 -1.27 11.68 -9.15
N VAL A 147 -0.76 11.16 -8.03
CA VAL A 147 0.46 11.61 -7.36
C VAL A 147 1.26 10.38 -6.94
N THR A 148 2.58 10.44 -6.99
CA THR A 148 3.39 9.30 -6.56
C THR A 148 3.37 9.15 -5.03
N ASP A 149 3.37 7.90 -4.55
CA ASP A 149 3.39 7.58 -3.11
C ASP A 149 4.49 8.36 -2.35
N PRO A 150 5.76 8.45 -2.83
CA PRO A 150 6.81 9.18 -2.13
C PRO A 150 6.57 10.70 -2.09
N VAL A 151 6.01 11.30 -3.14
CA VAL A 151 5.67 12.73 -3.13
C VAL A 151 4.58 13.01 -2.11
N ALA A 152 3.56 12.19 -2.04
CA ALA A 152 2.52 12.29 -1.02
C ALA A 152 3.09 12.17 0.41
N ALA A 153 3.93 11.16 0.66
CA ALA A 153 4.57 10.97 1.96
C ALA A 153 5.43 12.18 2.39
N ALA A 154 6.24 12.72 1.48
CA ALA A 154 7.04 13.91 1.73
C ALA A 154 6.15 15.14 2.01
N SER A 155 5.05 15.32 1.28
CA SER A 155 4.10 16.41 1.50
C SER A 155 3.50 16.37 2.90
N THR A 156 3.21 15.19 3.44
CA THR A 156 2.75 15.03 4.84
C THR A 156 3.84 15.43 5.83
N TYR A 157 5.05 14.89 5.68
CA TYR A 157 6.14 15.11 6.62
C TYR A 157 6.54 16.58 6.71
N PHE A 158 6.55 17.28 5.59
CA PHE A 158 6.95 18.68 5.51
C PHE A 158 5.79 19.67 5.69
N THR A 159 4.59 19.21 6.01
CA THR A 159 3.47 20.11 6.34
C THR A 159 3.84 21.01 7.52
N GLY A 160 3.79 22.32 7.30
CA GLY A 160 4.18 23.33 8.31
C GLY A 160 5.69 23.46 8.55
N LYS A 161 6.56 22.72 7.83
CA LYS A 161 8.02 22.85 7.91
C LYS A 161 8.53 23.60 6.69
N GLN A 162 9.47 24.52 6.93
CA GLN A 162 10.18 25.17 5.84
C GLN A 162 11.36 24.30 5.39
N ILE A 163 11.40 23.98 4.12
CA ILE A 163 12.51 23.30 3.44
C ILE A 163 12.95 24.17 2.26
N ARG A 164 14.25 24.42 2.14
CA ARG A 164 14.81 25.21 1.06
C ARG A 164 14.65 24.49 -0.26
N GLU A 165 14.40 25.26 -1.31
CA GLU A 165 14.42 24.75 -2.68
C GLU A 165 15.78 24.10 -3.01
N GLY A 166 15.74 23.06 -3.86
CA GLY A 166 16.90 22.27 -4.25
C GLY A 166 17.31 21.17 -3.27
N ARG A 167 16.83 21.19 -2.00
CA ARG A 167 17.15 20.16 -1.03
C ARG A 167 16.60 18.79 -1.44
N LEU A 168 17.35 17.74 -1.12
CA LEU A 168 17.01 16.37 -1.45
C LEU A 168 16.45 15.64 -0.22
N VAL A 169 15.47 14.79 -0.48
CA VAL A 169 14.81 13.93 0.50
C VAL A 169 14.81 12.51 -0.06
N ALA A 170 15.23 11.52 0.72
CA ALA A 170 15.03 10.13 0.37
C ALA A 170 13.72 9.61 0.99
N VAL A 171 12.95 8.85 0.23
CA VAL A 171 11.79 8.12 0.72
C VAL A 171 12.09 6.64 0.64
N TYR A 172 12.08 5.98 1.79
CA TYR A 172 12.28 4.56 1.98
C TYR A 172 10.92 3.92 2.28
N ASP A 173 10.27 3.41 1.25
CA ASP A 173 8.95 2.78 1.36
C ASP A 173 9.08 1.27 1.45
N PHE A 174 8.94 0.74 2.67
CA PHE A 174 8.95 -0.70 2.93
C PHE A 174 7.56 -1.15 3.35
N GLY A 175 6.80 -1.55 2.34
CA GLY A 175 5.40 -1.94 2.46
C GLY A 175 5.18 -3.40 2.82
N GLY A 176 3.95 -3.87 2.60
CA GLY A 176 3.56 -5.26 2.88
C GLY A 176 4.04 -6.26 1.82
N ARG A 177 4.24 -5.84 0.56
CA ARG A 177 4.61 -6.74 -0.54
C ARG A 177 5.78 -6.26 -1.40
N SER A 178 6.16 -5.02 -1.25
CA SER A 178 7.23 -4.41 -2.05
C SER A 178 8.04 -3.45 -1.19
N PHE A 179 9.24 -3.20 -1.69
CA PHE A 179 10.15 -2.18 -1.21
C PHE A 179 10.49 -1.23 -2.36
N GLN A 180 10.53 0.06 -2.09
CA GLN A 180 10.98 1.08 -3.04
C GLN A 180 11.72 2.19 -2.32
N VAL A 181 12.80 2.66 -2.93
CA VAL A 181 13.51 3.89 -2.55
C VAL A 181 13.41 4.92 -3.66
N THR A 182 13.23 6.18 -3.28
CA THR A 182 13.07 7.29 -4.21
C THR A 182 13.76 8.52 -3.67
N ILE A 183 14.53 9.20 -4.50
CA ILE A 183 15.07 10.53 -4.17
C ILE A 183 14.09 11.58 -4.70
N LEU A 184 13.75 12.53 -3.85
CA LEU A 184 12.92 13.69 -4.19
C LEU A 184 13.74 14.97 -4.08
N ARG A 185 13.46 15.93 -4.96
CA ARG A 185 13.99 17.30 -4.89
C ARG A 185 12.86 18.25 -4.52
N ARG A 186 13.10 19.11 -3.55
CA ARG A 186 12.20 20.23 -3.24
C ARG A 186 12.24 21.27 -4.34
N THR A 187 11.09 21.69 -4.84
CA THR A 187 10.91 22.75 -5.80
C THR A 187 9.89 23.78 -5.27
N VAL A 188 9.67 24.88 -5.96
CA VAL A 188 8.71 25.92 -5.53
C VAL A 188 7.28 25.37 -5.40
N ASP A 189 6.91 24.44 -6.25
CA ASP A 189 5.57 23.86 -6.35
C ASP A 189 5.40 22.51 -5.63
N GLY A 190 6.43 22.00 -4.95
CA GLY A 190 6.32 20.74 -4.20
C GLY A 190 7.57 19.89 -4.21
N PHE A 191 7.40 18.60 -4.46
CA PHE A 191 8.47 17.62 -4.55
C PHE A 191 8.44 16.92 -5.91
N HIS A 192 9.62 16.76 -6.53
CA HIS A 192 9.78 16.05 -7.79
C HIS A 192 10.73 14.86 -7.63
N VAL A 193 10.40 13.75 -8.30
CA VAL A 193 11.24 12.56 -8.32
C VAL A 193 12.53 12.83 -9.08
N VAL A 194 13.67 12.45 -8.51
CA VAL A 194 15.00 12.54 -9.13
C VAL A 194 15.41 11.14 -9.57
N GLY A 195 15.69 11.00 -10.86
CA GLY A 195 16.09 9.72 -11.43
C GLY A 195 14.98 8.68 -11.44
N LYS A 196 15.38 7.40 -11.51
CA LYS A 196 14.45 6.27 -11.42
C LYS A 196 14.44 5.72 -10.00
N PRO A 197 13.26 5.45 -9.44
CA PRO A 197 13.17 4.72 -8.18
C PRO A 197 13.78 3.32 -8.31
N GLU A 198 14.40 2.85 -7.25
CA GLU A 198 14.92 1.49 -7.15
C GLU A 198 14.15 0.69 -6.11
N GLY A 199 14.25 -0.65 -6.14
CA GLY A 199 13.62 -1.49 -5.15
C GLY A 199 13.26 -2.88 -5.66
N PHE A 200 12.49 -3.59 -4.82
CA PHE A 200 12.10 -4.98 -5.03
C PHE A 200 10.58 -5.09 -5.07
N ILE A 201 10.04 -5.64 -6.15
CA ILE A 201 8.59 -5.82 -6.34
C ILE A 201 8.03 -6.89 -5.40
N ASP A 202 8.85 -7.91 -5.08
CA ASP A 202 8.46 -9.08 -4.29
C ASP A 202 9.18 -9.15 -2.93
N LEU A 203 9.69 -8.04 -2.41
CA LEU A 203 10.26 -7.96 -1.08
C LEU A 203 9.47 -6.99 -0.21
N GLY A 204 8.73 -7.53 0.75
CA GLY A 204 7.89 -6.77 1.65
C GLY A 204 7.56 -7.55 2.93
N GLY A 205 6.65 -7.02 3.72
CA GLY A 205 6.24 -7.63 4.99
C GLY A 205 5.79 -9.08 4.87
N THR A 206 5.17 -9.46 3.74
CA THR A 206 4.73 -10.85 3.47
C THR A 206 5.93 -11.82 3.41
N ASN A 207 7.05 -11.42 2.81
CA ASN A 207 8.26 -12.25 2.79
C ASN A 207 8.84 -12.41 4.19
N LEU A 208 8.77 -11.35 5.00
CA LEU A 208 9.19 -11.43 6.41
C LEU A 208 8.23 -12.29 7.23
N ASP A 209 6.93 -12.32 6.91
CA ASP A 209 5.97 -13.27 7.50
C ASP A 209 6.34 -14.71 7.18
N ASP A 210 6.79 -15.00 5.94
CA ASP A 210 7.24 -16.32 5.55
C ASP A 210 8.49 -16.75 6.34
N ARG A 211 9.43 -15.84 6.64
CA ARG A 211 10.58 -16.14 7.53
C ARG A 211 10.12 -16.55 8.93
N VAL A 212 9.13 -15.84 9.47
CA VAL A 212 8.55 -16.19 10.77
C VAL A 212 7.82 -17.53 10.70
N PHE A 213 7.05 -17.77 9.63
CA PHE A 213 6.34 -19.03 9.43
C PHE A 213 7.31 -20.22 9.32
N ASP A 214 8.42 -20.10 8.57
CA ASP A 214 9.43 -21.14 8.44
C ASP A 214 10.09 -21.45 9.80
N PHE A 215 10.42 -20.43 10.59
CA PHE A 215 10.90 -20.60 11.95
C PHE A 215 9.89 -21.33 12.84
N VAL A 216 8.62 -20.94 12.77
CA VAL A 216 7.55 -21.58 13.55
C VAL A 216 7.38 -23.03 13.12
N ARG A 217 7.40 -23.32 11.82
CA ARG A 217 7.30 -24.66 11.25
C ARG A 217 8.44 -25.57 11.75
N GLU A 218 9.69 -25.08 11.73
CA GLU A 218 10.84 -25.81 12.22
C GLU A 218 10.71 -26.15 13.72
N ARG A 219 10.32 -25.16 14.54
CA ARG A 219 10.16 -25.33 16.00
C ARG A 219 8.95 -26.18 16.38
N ALA A 220 7.90 -26.12 15.62
CA ALA A 220 6.71 -26.94 15.83
C ALA A 220 6.95 -28.43 15.48
N GLY A 221 7.87 -28.70 14.53
CA GLY A 221 8.16 -30.05 14.04
C GLY A 221 6.88 -30.77 13.60
N ARG A 222 6.77 -32.06 13.93
CA ARG A 222 5.62 -32.90 13.53
C ARG A 222 4.24 -32.39 13.93
N ARG A 223 4.15 -31.35 14.76
CA ARG A 223 2.84 -30.77 15.17
C ARG A 223 2.13 -30.07 14.03
N LEU A 224 2.87 -29.61 13.02
CA LEU A 224 2.29 -29.03 11.80
C LEU A 224 2.17 -30.02 10.64
N ASP A 225 2.86 -31.18 10.70
CA ASP A 225 2.88 -32.17 9.60
C ASP A 225 1.48 -32.75 9.29
N HIS A 226 0.54 -32.64 10.21
CA HIS A 226 -0.84 -33.10 10.00
C HIS A 226 -1.75 -32.03 9.36
N LEU A 227 -1.26 -30.79 9.16
CA LEU A 227 -1.98 -29.73 8.48
C LEU A 227 -1.68 -29.84 6.98
N ASP A 228 -2.49 -30.64 6.31
CA ASP A 228 -2.40 -30.84 4.88
C ASP A 228 -3.02 -29.64 4.13
N ALA A 229 -2.19 -28.90 3.39
CA ALA A 229 -2.64 -27.76 2.62
C ALA A 229 -3.61 -28.12 1.48
N GLU A 230 -3.64 -29.38 1.07
CA GLU A 230 -4.55 -29.87 0.02
C GLU A 230 -5.97 -30.16 0.55
N THR A 231 -6.12 -30.24 1.88
CA THR A 231 -7.44 -30.38 2.49
C THR A 231 -7.99 -29.02 2.95
N PRO A 232 -9.32 -28.77 2.82
CA PRO A 232 -9.90 -27.49 3.23
C PRO A 232 -9.61 -27.13 4.70
N ASP A 233 -9.72 -28.10 5.60
CA ASP A 233 -9.45 -27.88 7.04
C ASP A 233 -7.98 -27.61 7.32
N GLY A 234 -7.07 -28.31 6.65
CA GLY A 234 -5.62 -28.10 6.76
C GLY A 234 -5.20 -26.75 6.19
N ALA A 235 -5.72 -26.37 5.01
CA ALA A 235 -5.50 -25.06 4.41
C ALA A 235 -5.99 -23.92 5.32
N ALA A 236 -7.18 -24.07 5.91
CA ALA A 236 -7.73 -23.09 6.85
C ALA A 236 -6.87 -22.98 8.12
N ALA A 237 -6.42 -24.11 8.68
CA ALA A 237 -5.56 -24.12 9.86
C ALA A 237 -4.19 -23.45 9.57
N LEU A 238 -3.57 -23.72 8.41
CA LEU A 238 -2.35 -23.06 7.96
C LEU A 238 -2.54 -21.56 7.76
N ALA A 239 -3.69 -21.13 7.22
CA ALA A 239 -4.02 -19.72 7.07
C ALA A 239 -4.06 -18.99 8.42
N VAL A 240 -4.61 -19.63 9.46
CA VAL A 240 -4.61 -19.10 10.83
C VAL A 240 -3.18 -18.97 11.37
N VAL A 241 -2.34 -19.99 11.23
CA VAL A 241 -0.93 -19.94 11.68
C VAL A 241 -0.17 -18.84 10.95
N ARG A 242 -0.32 -18.71 9.61
CA ARG A 242 0.30 -17.64 8.83
C ARG A 242 -0.14 -16.25 9.29
N ARG A 243 -1.42 -16.06 9.55
CA ARG A 243 -1.93 -14.82 10.12
C ARG A 243 -1.30 -14.51 11.48
N ASP A 244 -1.17 -15.50 12.36
CA ASP A 244 -0.58 -15.31 13.69
C ASP A 244 0.92 -15.01 13.58
N CYS A 245 1.64 -15.56 12.58
CA CYS A 245 3.02 -15.17 12.25
C CYS A 245 3.10 -13.69 11.83
N SER A 246 2.19 -13.21 10.98
CA SER A 246 2.14 -11.81 10.60
C SER A 246 1.88 -10.89 11.80
N LEU A 247 0.95 -11.25 12.67
CA LEU A 247 0.68 -10.51 13.91
C LEU A 247 1.88 -10.53 14.86
N ALA A 248 2.61 -11.65 14.94
CA ALA A 248 3.83 -11.76 15.75
C ALA A 248 4.91 -10.82 15.22
N LYS A 249 5.15 -10.78 13.90
CA LYS A 249 6.05 -9.80 13.26
C LYS A 249 5.67 -8.37 13.61
N GLU A 250 4.39 -8.00 13.48
CA GLU A 250 3.91 -6.65 13.78
C GLU A 250 4.13 -6.29 15.26
N ARG A 251 3.83 -7.20 16.20
CA ARG A 251 4.07 -7.01 17.64
C ARG A 251 5.55 -6.78 17.95
N LEU A 252 6.46 -7.50 17.28
CA LEU A 252 7.90 -7.36 17.49
C LEU A 252 8.47 -6.01 17.01
N SER A 253 7.72 -5.19 16.29
CA SER A 253 8.09 -3.79 16.05
C SER A 253 7.99 -2.94 17.34
N HIS A 254 7.17 -3.32 18.31
CA HIS A 254 6.90 -2.56 19.54
C HIS A 254 7.19 -3.32 20.84
N GLN A 255 7.27 -4.65 20.77
CA GLN A 255 7.52 -5.54 21.90
C GLN A 255 8.86 -6.26 21.73
N THR A 256 9.45 -6.71 22.83
CA THR A 256 10.73 -7.46 22.83
C THR A 256 10.55 -8.95 22.59
N SER A 257 9.35 -9.48 22.82
CA SER A 257 9.02 -10.89 22.62
C SER A 257 7.52 -11.08 22.38
N THR A 258 7.19 -12.18 21.74
CA THR A 258 5.79 -12.62 21.47
C THR A 258 5.75 -14.14 21.33
N ALA A 259 4.56 -14.69 21.13
CA ALA A 259 4.40 -16.10 20.80
C ALA A 259 3.41 -16.26 19.64
N VAL A 260 3.66 -17.24 18.76
CA VAL A 260 2.74 -17.71 17.75
C VAL A 260 2.02 -18.95 18.31
N LEU A 261 0.69 -18.92 18.31
CA LEU A 261 -0.12 -19.99 18.83
C LEU A 261 -0.47 -20.97 17.70
N ILE A 262 -0.16 -22.24 17.92
CA ILE A 262 -0.56 -23.34 17.06
C ILE A 262 -1.64 -24.09 17.77
N SER A 263 -2.81 -24.22 17.15
CA SER A 263 -3.93 -25.02 17.66
C SER A 263 -4.39 -26.01 16.58
N GLY A 264 -4.71 -27.22 17.00
CA GLY A 264 -5.23 -28.22 16.08
C GLY A 264 -5.63 -29.50 16.84
N PRO A 265 -6.45 -30.38 16.23
CA PRO A 265 -6.98 -31.57 16.87
C PRO A 265 -5.91 -32.53 17.40
N ARG A 266 -4.73 -32.54 16.77
CA ARG A 266 -3.57 -33.39 17.16
C ARG A 266 -2.42 -32.59 17.77
N ALA A 267 -2.36 -31.25 17.56
CA ALA A 267 -1.30 -30.39 18.07
C ALA A 267 -1.52 -29.95 19.52
N GLY A 268 -2.77 -30.02 20.02
CA GLY A 268 -3.15 -29.32 21.24
C GLY A 268 -2.96 -27.81 21.10
N PHE A 269 -2.62 -27.13 22.19
CA PHE A 269 -2.23 -25.73 22.18
C PHE A 269 -0.73 -25.62 22.43
N VAL A 270 0.02 -25.12 21.44
CA VAL A 270 1.46 -24.91 21.56
C VAL A 270 1.78 -23.45 21.19
N GLY A 271 2.47 -22.77 22.10
CA GLY A 271 3.02 -21.44 21.85
C GLY A 271 4.49 -21.54 21.43
N ILE A 272 4.83 -21.07 20.24
CA ILE A 272 6.21 -20.92 19.80
C ILE A 272 6.66 -19.50 20.13
N SER A 273 7.55 -19.38 21.11
CA SER A 273 8.11 -18.09 21.52
C SER A 273 9.07 -17.55 20.47
N LEU A 274 8.97 -16.26 20.19
CA LEU A 274 9.86 -15.51 19.30
C LEU A 274 10.20 -14.18 19.93
N ASP A 275 11.50 -13.96 20.19
CA ASP A 275 12.03 -12.68 20.65
C ASP A 275 12.56 -11.83 19.49
N ARG A 276 12.78 -10.53 19.76
CA ARG A 276 13.27 -9.59 18.75
C ARG A 276 14.67 -9.94 18.23
N PRO A 277 15.66 -10.33 19.04
CA PRO A 277 16.96 -10.75 18.51
C PRO A 277 16.88 -11.91 17.53
N THR A 278 16.08 -12.92 17.83
CA THR A 278 15.83 -14.06 16.93
C THR A 278 15.14 -13.56 15.64
N PHE A 279 14.08 -12.76 15.75
CA PHE A 279 13.39 -12.18 14.60
C PHE A 279 14.34 -11.33 13.74
N ASP A 280 15.13 -10.46 14.36
CA ASP A 280 16.12 -9.65 13.64
C ASP A 280 17.12 -10.53 12.86
N GLY A 281 17.54 -11.66 13.43
CA GLY A 281 18.37 -12.65 12.75
C GLY A 281 17.70 -13.24 11.51
N LEU A 282 16.40 -13.60 11.63
CA LEU A 282 15.63 -14.19 10.52
C LEU A 282 15.49 -13.25 9.32
N VAL A 283 15.29 -11.94 9.56
CA VAL A 283 14.98 -10.94 8.52
C VAL A 283 16.17 -10.07 8.13
N ARG A 284 17.34 -10.22 8.80
CA ARG A 284 18.50 -9.33 8.62
C ARG A 284 18.95 -9.23 7.17
N ARG A 285 19.01 -10.36 6.46
CA ARG A 285 19.44 -10.39 5.05
C ARG A 285 18.52 -9.57 4.17
N ASP A 286 17.22 -9.76 4.36
CA ASP A 286 16.19 -9.10 3.56
C ASP A 286 16.18 -7.59 3.83
N VAL A 287 16.28 -7.18 5.10
CA VAL A 287 16.36 -5.75 5.48
C VAL A 287 17.67 -5.12 5.03
N LEU A 288 18.80 -5.83 5.10
CA LEU A 288 20.08 -5.31 4.63
C LEU A 288 20.05 -5.00 3.14
N ALA A 289 19.50 -5.89 2.32
CA ALA A 289 19.35 -5.66 0.88
C ALA A 289 18.54 -4.38 0.58
N THR A 290 17.53 -4.06 1.39
CA THR A 290 16.75 -2.82 1.21
C THR A 290 17.57 -1.56 1.58
N VAL A 291 18.44 -1.65 2.57
CA VAL A 291 19.34 -0.54 2.96
C VAL A 291 20.44 -0.34 1.92
N GLU A 292 21.01 -1.43 1.40
CA GLU A 292 22.00 -1.40 0.31
C GLU A 292 21.42 -0.75 -0.94
N SER A 293 20.17 -1.07 -1.32
CA SER A 293 19.49 -0.44 -2.46
C SER A 293 19.36 1.09 -2.30
N LEU A 294 19.13 1.61 -1.08
CA LEU A 294 19.17 3.06 -0.85
C LEU A 294 20.59 3.61 -1.04
N GLY A 295 21.62 2.91 -0.54
CA GLY A 295 23.02 3.31 -0.72
C GLY A 295 23.41 3.40 -2.18
N GLU A 296 23.08 2.37 -2.96
CA GLU A 296 23.34 2.29 -4.41
C GLU A 296 22.62 3.41 -5.17
N LEU A 297 21.34 3.68 -4.84
CA LEU A 297 20.60 4.78 -5.46
C LEU A 297 21.25 6.15 -5.18
N LEU A 298 21.68 6.38 -3.94
CA LEU A 298 22.37 7.63 -3.56
C LEU A 298 23.72 7.77 -4.28
N GLU A 299 24.52 6.69 -4.35
CA GLU A 299 25.80 6.65 -5.04
C GLU A 299 25.61 6.92 -6.54
N THR A 300 24.65 6.28 -7.19
CA THR A 300 24.30 6.46 -8.62
C THR A 300 24.02 7.92 -8.97
N HIS A 301 23.43 8.65 -8.01
CA HIS A 301 23.10 10.07 -8.19
C HIS A 301 24.14 11.04 -7.60
N GLY A 302 25.27 10.52 -7.10
CA GLY A 302 26.33 11.34 -6.48
C GLY A 302 25.86 12.09 -5.23
N VAL A 303 24.92 11.53 -4.47
CA VAL A 303 24.34 12.13 -3.28
C VAL A 303 25.00 11.56 -2.03
N ASP A 304 25.68 12.41 -1.25
CA ASP A 304 26.13 12.03 0.09
C ASP A 304 24.89 11.79 0.99
N PRO A 305 24.72 10.62 1.60
CA PRO A 305 23.62 10.31 2.51
C PRO A 305 23.41 11.38 3.59
N ARG A 306 24.51 11.99 4.09
CA ARG A 306 24.49 13.03 5.13
C ARG A 306 24.00 14.39 4.63
N SER A 307 23.96 14.59 3.31
CA SER A 307 23.46 15.83 2.68
C SER A 307 21.96 15.87 2.51
N LEU A 308 21.29 14.72 2.72
CA LEU A 308 19.83 14.63 2.67
C LEU A 308 19.18 15.49 3.76
N GLU A 309 18.12 16.20 3.40
CA GLU A 309 17.29 16.93 4.38
C GLU A 309 16.57 15.97 5.33
N ALA A 310 16.13 14.83 4.80
CA ALA A 310 15.53 13.74 5.56
C ALA A 310 15.59 12.43 4.78
N THR A 311 15.61 11.31 5.52
CA THR A 311 15.30 9.97 5.01
C THR A 311 13.99 9.55 5.65
N LEU A 312 12.91 9.54 4.86
CA LEU A 312 11.56 9.29 5.34
C LEU A 312 11.21 7.81 5.29
N LEU A 313 10.76 7.27 6.41
CA LEU A 313 10.25 5.89 6.48
C LEU A 313 8.75 5.88 6.19
N VAL A 314 8.36 5.06 5.21
CA VAL A 314 6.98 4.83 4.78
C VAL A 314 6.72 3.32 4.72
N GLY A 315 5.45 2.91 4.86
CA GLY A 315 5.06 1.51 4.86
C GLY A 315 5.23 0.82 6.22
N GLY A 316 4.41 -0.20 6.46
CA GLY A 316 4.35 -0.89 7.75
C GLY A 316 5.65 -1.60 8.14
N SER A 317 6.35 -2.19 7.17
CA SER A 317 7.60 -2.93 7.42
C SER A 317 8.78 -2.02 7.75
N SER A 318 8.72 -0.73 7.40
CA SER A 318 9.74 0.24 7.79
C SER A 318 9.80 0.51 9.29
N GLN A 319 8.75 0.12 10.05
CA GLN A 319 8.71 0.24 11.51
C GLN A 319 9.53 -0.81 12.25
N ILE A 320 10.00 -1.83 11.57
CA ILE A 320 10.88 -2.85 12.17
C ILE A 320 12.15 -2.15 12.66
N PRO A 321 12.49 -2.21 13.96
CA PRO A 321 13.62 -1.45 14.53
C PRO A 321 14.96 -1.74 13.86
N LEU A 322 15.11 -2.93 13.28
CA LEU A 322 16.31 -3.31 12.53
C LEU A 322 16.53 -2.39 11.30
N VAL A 323 15.47 -1.90 10.66
CA VAL A 323 15.56 -0.97 9.51
C VAL A 323 16.31 0.30 9.92
N SER A 324 15.84 0.98 10.97
CA SER A 324 16.49 2.21 11.45
C SER A 324 17.91 1.97 11.90
N ARG A 325 18.18 0.86 12.59
CA ARG A 325 19.55 0.51 13.02
C ARG A 325 20.49 0.33 11.82
N LEU A 326 20.08 -0.40 10.81
CA LEU A 326 20.91 -0.65 9.63
C LEU A 326 21.11 0.60 8.79
N LEU A 327 20.12 1.49 8.67
CA LEU A 327 20.28 2.79 8.01
C LEU A 327 21.35 3.65 8.72
N VAL A 328 21.33 3.71 10.04
CA VAL A 328 22.36 4.41 10.81
C VAL A 328 23.73 3.73 10.70
N GLU A 329 23.78 2.41 10.87
CA GLU A 329 25.02 1.61 10.83
C GLU A 329 25.72 1.68 9.47
N LYS A 330 24.96 1.56 8.38
CA LYS A 330 25.51 1.43 7.03
C LYS A 330 25.67 2.74 6.28
N LEU A 331 24.72 3.66 6.44
CA LEU A 331 24.67 4.90 5.66
C LEU A 331 24.92 6.16 6.52
N GLY A 332 24.94 6.03 7.85
CA GLY A 332 25.09 7.15 8.76
C GLY A 332 23.92 8.14 8.73
N VAL A 333 22.75 7.72 8.26
CA VAL A 333 21.55 8.56 8.19
C VAL A 333 20.62 8.26 9.37
N GLN A 334 20.02 9.32 9.91
CA GLN A 334 18.95 9.21 10.91
C GLN A 334 17.61 9.24 10.20
N PRO A 335 16.89 8.10 10.09
CA PRO A 335 15.60 8.10 9.43
C PRO A 335 14.53 8.72 10.32
N ALA A 336 13.53 9.32 9.67
CA ALA A 336 12.37 9.88 10.32
C ALA A 336 11.09 9.25 9.78
N PRO A 337 10.09 8.94 10.63
CA PRO A 337 8.79 8.49 10.12
C PRO A 337 8.12 9.65 9.38
N ALA A 338 7.57 9.37 8.20
CA ALA A 338 6.82 10.37 7.41
C ALA A 338 5.48 10.76 8.07
N GLY A 339 5.19 10.26 9.23
CA GLY A 339 3.95 10.34 9.97
C GLY A 339 3.50 8.93 10.38
N HIS A 340 2.20 8.72 10.58
CA HIS A 340 1.70 7.36 10.79
C HIS A 340 1.85 6.54 9.50
N PRO A 341 2.49 5.36 9.52
CA PRO A 341 2.91 4.61 8.32
C PRO A 341 1.77 4.21 7.38
N LYS A 342 0.55 4.08 7.89
CA LYS A 342 -0.65 3.76 7.09
C LYS A 342 -1.38 5.02 6.60
N PHE A 343 -1.03 6.22 7.08
CA PHE A 343 -1.82 7.44 6.82
C PHE A 343 -1.02 8.58 6.20
N ALA A 344 0.31 8.51 6.24
CA ALA A 344 1.15 9.55 5.65
C ALA A 344 0.82 9.78 4.17
N VAL A 345 0.67 8.70 3.41
CA VAL A 345 0.41 8.77 1.98
C VAL A 345 -0.98 9.38 1.65
N PRO A 346 -2.12 8.88 2.18
CA PRO A 346 -3.42 9.48 1.86
C PRO A 346 -3.58 10.91 2.37
N ILE A 347 -2.99 11.27 3.52
CA ILE A 347 -2.95 12.64 4.02
C ILE A 347 -2.20 13.53 3.02
N GLY A 348 -1.00 13.13 2.63
CA GLY A 348 -0.17 13.88 1.68
C GLY A 348 -0.80 14.00 0.30
N ALA A 349 -1.57 13.03 -0.13
CA ALA A 349 -2.35 13.10 -1.37
C ALA A 349 -3.31 14.29 -1.38
N THR A 350 -3.96 14.61 -0.24
CA THR A 350 -4.84 15.79 -0.14
C THR A 350 -4.08 17.11 -0.15
N ILE A 351 -2.80 17.10 0.22
CA ILE A 351 -1.93 18.28 0.31
C ILE A 351 -1.27 18.56 -1.03
N ALA A 352 -0.67 17.53 -1.64
CA ALA A 352 0.02 17.63 -2.93
C ALA A 352 -0.90 18.11 -4.07
N ALA A 353 -2.19 17.75 -4.03
CA ALA A 353 -3.19 18.21 -4.99
C ALA A 353 -3.32 19.74 -5.05
N ARG A 354 -3.11 20.44 -3.94
CA ARG A 354 -3.21 21.91 -3.87
C ARG A 354 -1.98 22.61 -4.43
N SER A 355 -0.79 22.05 -4.25
CA SER A 355 0.45 22.61 -4.78
C SER A 355 0.44 22.63 -6.31
N VAL A 356 -0.05 21.56 -6.94
CA VAL A 356 -0.18 21.46 -8.42
C VAL A 356 -1.23 22.46 -8.96
N ALA A 357 -2.28 22.77 -8.19
CA ALA A 357 -3.31 23.72 -8.61
C ALA A 357 -2.83 25.20 -8.54
N ALA A 358 -1.86 25.50 -7.67
CA ALA A 358 -1.30 26.85 -7.52
C ALA A 358 -0.20 27.17 -8.54
N GLY A 359 0.40 26.15 -9.20
CA GLY A 359 1.53 26.27 -10.13
C GLY A 359 1.19 26.02 -11.62
N SER A 360 -0.05 26.19 -12.06
CA SER A 360 -0.55 25.72 -13.37
C SER A 360 -0.14 26.53 -14.59
N ASP A 361 1.13 26.98 -14.73
CA ASP A 361 1.64 27.62 -15.95
C ASP A 361 3.03 27.12 -16.42
N SER A 362 3.54 25.99 -15.96
CA SER A 362 4.75 25.39 -16.53
C SER A 362 4.46 24.02 -17.16
N GLU A 363 4.56 23.99 -18.48
CA GLU A 363 4.59 22.77 -19.29
C GLU A 363 5.88 22.00 -18.97
N ASP A 364 5.83 20.94 -18.24
CA ASP A 364 6.59 19.69 -18.35
C ASP A 364 6.60 18.90 -17.03
N SER A 365 5.51 18.30 -16.69
CA SER A 365 5.45 17.21 -15.70
C SER A 365 4.18 16.45 -15.96
N THR A 366 4.29 15.19 -16.25
CA THR A 366 3.27 14.17 -16.59
C THR A 366 1.86 14.50 -16.06
N LYS A 367 1.19 15.47 -16.65
CA LYS A 367 -0.22 15.77 -16.42
C LYS A 367 -1.05 14.77 -17.22
N VAL A 368 -1.44 13.66 -16.63
CA VAL A 368 -2.65 12.99 -17.10
C VAL A 368 -3.84 13.71 -16.47
N VAL A 369 -4.09 14.94 -16.94
CA VAL A 369 -5.36 15.62 -16.72
C VAL A 369 -6.31 15.11 -17.81
N THR A 370 -7.12 14.13 -17.51
CA THR A 370 -8.29 13.87 -18.35
C THR A 370 -9.30 15.00 -18.13
N LYS A 371 -9.20 16.07 -18.95
CA LYS A 371 -10.28 17.05 -19.04
C LYS A 371 -11.56 16.30 -19.36
N GLY A 372 -12.56 16.42 -18.49
CA GLY A 372 -13.85 15.78 -18.61
C GLY A 372 -14.57 16.18 -19.89
N ALA A 373 -14.56 15.28 -20.85
CA ALA A 373 -15.74 15.09 -21.67
C ALA A 373 -16.73 14.31 -20.82
N VAL A 374 -17.95 14.77 -20.69
CA VAL A 374 -19.07 13.99 -20.13
C VAL A 374 -19.07 12.65 -20.88
N ALA A 375 -18.54 11.60 -20.21
CA ALA A 375 -18.46 10.29 -20.82
C ALA A 375 -19.89 9.80 -21.01
N ASP A 376 -20.30 9.68 -22.27
CA ASP A 376 -21.54 9.05 -22.67
C ASP A 376 -21.60 7.67 -21.99
N GLN A 377 -22.73 7.35 -21.35
CA GLN A 377 -22.95 6.05 -20.69
C GLN A 377 -22.68 4.86 -21.64
N SER A 378 -22.74 5.08 -22.96
CA SER A 378 -22.39 4.12 -24.03
C SER A 378 -20.86 3.83 -24.08
N GLU A 379 -20.01 4.78 -23.69
CA GLU A 379 -18.54 4.60 -23.64
C GLU A 379 -18.13 3.81 -22.40
N LEU A 380 -18.72 4.10 -21.26
CA LEU A 380 -18.56 3.31 -20.03
C LEU A 380 -19.01 1.85 -20.23
N GLY A 381 -20.13 1.66 -20.95
CA GLY A 381 -20.61 0.34 -21.33
C GLY A 381 -19.67 -0.39 -22.29
N ARG A 382 -18.98 0.31 -23.21
CA ARG A 382 -17.98 -0.27 -24.12
C ARG A 382 -16.69 -0.65 -23.40
N VAL A 383 -16.19 0.18 -22.48
CA VAL A 383 -15.00 -0.10 -21.66
C VAL A 383 -15.25 -1.31 -20.75
N LEU A 384 -16.40 -1.37 -20.09
CA LEU A 384 -16.79 -2.51 -19.25
C LEU A 384 -17.01 -3.79 -20.10
N LYS A 385 -17.60 -3.69 -21.30
CA LYS A 385 -17.73 -4.83 -22.22
C LYS A 385 -16.40 -5.25 -22.82
N TRP A 386 -15.49 -4.33 -23.10
CA TRP A 386 -14.13 -4.64 -23.56
C TRP A 386 -13.33 -5.33 -22.45
N TRP A 387 -13.45 -4.87 -21.22
CA TRP A 387 -12.82 -5.49 -20.07
C TRP A 387 -13.36 -6.88 -19.74
N ARG A 388 -14.66 -7.12 -19.93
CA ARG A 388 -15.28 -8.44 -19.73
C ARG A 388 -15.00 -9.43 -20.87
N ARG A 389 -14.88 -8.99 -22.11
CA ARG A 389 -14.65 -9.89 -23.26
C ARG A 389 -13.21 -10.44 -23.35
N GLY A 390 -12.24 -9.88 -22.65
CA GLY A 390 -10.91 -10.48 -22.52
C GLY A 390 -10.86 -11.72 -21.62
N ALA A 391 -11.99 -12.13 -21.05
CA ALA A 391 -12.09 -13.33 -20.21
C ALA A 391 -12.61 -14.57 -21.00
N ASP A 392 -13.09 -14.38 -22.21
CA ASP A 392 -13.72 -15.46 -23.03
C ASP A 392 -12.88 -15.87 -24.26
N SER A 393 -11.60 -15.46 -24.32
CA SER A 393 -10.68 -15.85 -25.40
C SER A 393 -9.39 -16.46 -24.88
#